data_3ecb9d943dec414aa611a078d0093db9
#
_entry.id   3ecb9d943dec414aa611a078d0093db9
#
_cell.length_a   1.000
_cell.length_b   1.000
_cell.length_c   1.000
_cell.angle_alpha   90.00
_cell.angle_beta   90.00
_cell.angle_gamma   90.00
#
_symmetry.space_group_name_H-M   'P 1'
#
loop_
_entity.id
_entity.type
_entity.pdbx_description
1 polymer ?
#
loop_
_entity_poly.entity_id
_entity_poly.type
_entity_poly.pdbx_seq_one_letter_code
_entity_poly.pdbx_strand_id
1 'polypeptide(L)'
;MSRFLSRLSPARRILLSFAFVIVVGSLLLDLPFVQVATSKANYFDHLFTSVSMVCVTGLFTQSVADTYNVWGQIICMLLIQIGGLGLISFIGLIYVRSNQKLSFSNRTTLQESLSRDETNSIRDFLRSIFLITFSIEALGAFILSFRFVPLLGWGKGLLTSIFLAISAFCNAGFDNLGSTSLLAYKTDALVNLTIAALIIMGGLGFSVWFDLKTNIQTNGRKRKLRFHTKLVLALTAIILISGSCLTFLTEYQNTATIGRLPFEKKLLVSFFQTVTMRTAGFATIDYTQARPVTLLLYIIQMFLGGAPGGTAGGLKITTFLVVLAFART
;
A
#
# COMPACT_ATOMS: atom_id res chain seq x y z
N MET A 1 29.21 8.99 -12.03
CA MET A 1 27.76 8.78 -11.86
C MET A 1 27.05 10.00 -11.29
N SER A 2 27.57 10.71 -10.29
CA SER A 2 26.90 11.87 -9.66
C SER A 2 26.69 13.08 -10.59
N ARG A 3 27.64 13.42 -11.47
CA ARG A 3 27.52 14.56 -12.41
C ARG A 3 26.52 14.35 -13.55
N PHE A 4 26.28 13.11 -13.98
CA PHE A 4 25.29 12.79 -15.00
C PHE A 4 23.86 12.90 -14.43
N LEU A 5 23.62 12.34 -13.25
CA LEU A 5 22.32 12.40 -12.57
C LEU A 5 21.91 13.84 -12.21
N SER A 6 22.87 14.73 -11.90
CA SER A 6 22.57 16.12 -11.56
C SER A 6 22.04 16.97 -12.75
N ARG A 7 22.28 16.53 -13.99
CA ARG A 7 21.80 17.20 -15.23
C ARG A 7 20.39 16.77 -15.66
N LEU A 8 19.87 15.69 -15.06
CA LEU A 8 18.53 15.17 -15.41
C LEU A 8 17.43 15.93 -14.65
N SER A 9 16.26 16.07 -15.30
CA SER A 9 15.06 16.58 -14.63
C SER A 9 14.66 15.69 -13.45
N PRO A 10 13.99 16.23 -12.40
CA PRO A 10 13.52 15.44 -11.26
C PRO A 10 12.72 14.20 -11.66
N ALA A 11 11.79 14.34 -12.61
CA ALA A 11 10.98 13.23 -13.10
C ALA A 11 11.82 12.10 -13.73
N ARG A 12 12.85 12.44 -14.53
CA ARG A 12 13.75 11.44 -15.13
C ARG A 12 14.59 10.72 -14.08
N ARG A 13 14.99 11.40 -13.00
CA ARG A 13 15.71 10.77 -11.88
C ARG A 13 14.83 9.76 -11.15
N ILE A 14 13.57 10.12 -10.88
CA ILE A 14 12.60 9.23 -10.27
C ILE A 14 12.45 7.98 -11.14
N LEU A 15 12.16 8.15 -12.43
CA LEU A 15 11.95 7.05 -13.37
C LEU A 15 13.17 6.11 -13.43
N LEU A 16 14.37 6.65 -13.58
CA LEU A 16 15.61 5.85 -13.63
C LEU A 16 15.90 5.13 -12.32
N SER A 17 15.56 5.75 -11.18
CA SER A 17 15.73 5.10 -9.88
C SER A 17 14.79 3.91 -9.70
N PHE A 18 13.52 4.03 -10.12
CA PHE A 18 12.58 2.91 -10.12
C PHE A 18 13.02 1.80 -11.09
N ALA A 19 13.41 2.15 -12.33
CA ALA A 19 13.92 1.20 -13.30
C ALA A 19 15.13 0.43 -12.77
N PHE A 20 16.07 1.11 -12.09
CA PHE A 20 17.23 0.46 -11.47
C PHE A 20 16.82 -0.55 -10.39
N VAL A 21 15.90 -0.18 -9.48
CA VAL A 21 15.42 -1.11 -8.43
C VAL A 21 14.69 -2.29 -9.03
N ILE A 22 13.88 -2.08 -10.06
CA ILE A 22 13.17 -3.16 -10.77
C ILE A 22 14.15 -4.16 -11.36
N VAL A 23 15.17 -3.69 -12.08
CA VAL A 23 16.17 -4.57 -12.71
C VAL A 23 16.97 -5.32 -11.64
N VAL A 24 17.45 -4.63 -10.62
CA VAL A 24 18.18 -5.29 -9.51
C VAL A 24 17.27 -6.29 -8.79
N GLY A 25 16.03 -5.91 -8.50
CA GLY A 25 15.04 -6.77 -7.85
C GLY A 25 14.73 -8.03 -8.68
N SER A 26 14.54 -7.88 -9.99
CA SER A 26 14.28 -9.04 -10.86
C SER A 26 15.46 -10.02 -10.91
N LEU A 27 16.70 -9.52 -10.97
CA LEU A 27 17.90 -10.34 -10.93
C LEU A 27 18.07 -11.05 -9.58
N LEU A 28 17.75 -10.39 -8.47
CA LEU A 28 17.78 -11.01 -7.15
C LEU A 28 16.73 -12.10 -6.98
N LEU A 29 15.52 -11.92 -7.55
CA LEU A 29 14.44 -12.90 -7.51
C LEU A 29 14.69 -14.10 -8.45
N ASP A 30 15.51 -13.93 -9.49
CA ASP A 30 15.89 -14.97 -10.42
C ASP A 30 16.95 -15.94 -9.84
N LEU A 31 17.61 -15.58 -8.75
CA LEU A 31 18.65 -16.43 -8.14
C LEU A 31 18.06 -17.74 -7.62
N PRO A 32 18.65 -18.90 -7.95
CA PRO A 32 18.08 -20.22 -7.60
C PRO A 32 17.88 -20.43 -6.10
N PHE A 33 18.74 -19.85 -5.25
CA PHE A 33 18.66 -20.03 -3.80
C PHE A 33 17.48 -19.30 -3.14
N VAL A 34 16.81 -18.36 -3.82
CA VAL A 34 15.64 -17.63 -3.32
C VAL A 34 14.31 -18.23 -3.76
N GLN A 35 14.37 -19.19 -4.68
CA GLN A 35 13.21 -19.88 -5.24
C GLN A 35 12.90 -21.17 -4.47
N VAL A 36 11.65 -21.61 -4.55
CA VAL A 36 11.26 -22.95 -4.11
C VAL A 36 11.68 -23.96 -5.17
N ALA A 37 12.15 -25.13 -4.76
CA ALA A 37 12.63 -26.18 -5.68
C ALA A 37 11.59 -26.62 -6.73
N THR A 38 10.29 -26.42 -6.45
CA THR A 38 9.18 -26.73 -7.34
C THR A 38 8.76 -25.57 -8.24
N SER A 39 9.43 -24.43 -8.14
CA SER A 39 9.09 -23.23 -8.92
C SER A 39 9.28 -23.51 -10.43
N LYS A 40 8.29 -23.07 -11.22
CA LYS A 40 8.32 -23.10 -12.68
C LYS A 40 8.44 -21.71 -13.30
N ALA A 41 8.69 -20.69 -12.45
CA ALA A 41 8.81 -19.32 -12.88
C ALA A 41 10.05 -19.13 -13.77
N ASN A 42 9.90 -18.35 -14.82
CA ASN A 42 10.99 -17.93 -15.69
C ASN A 42 11.43 -16.48 -15.36
N TYR A 43 12.50 -16.00 -15.99
CA TYR A 43 12.99 -14.65 -15.75
C TYR A 43 11.92 -13.55 -15.95
N PHE A 44 11.04 -13.71 -16.94
CA PHE A 44 9.97 -12.72 -17.19
C PHE A 44 8.94 -12.69 -16.05
N ASP A 45 8.68 -13.82 -15.39
CA ASP A 45 7.82 -13.86 -14.20
C ASP A 45 8.46 -13.09 -13.04
N HIS A 46 9.76 -13.24 -12.83
CA HIS A 46 10.50 -12.49 -11.82
C HIS A 46 10.56 -11.00 -12.13
N LEU A 47 10.76 -10.64 -13.40
CA LEU A 47 10.74 -9.25 -13.86
C LEU A 47 9.36 -8.64 -13.65
N PHE A 48 8.28 -9.33 -14.06
CA PHE A 48 6.91 -8.87 -13.86
C PHE A 48 6.60 -8.66 -12.38
N THR A 49 6.97 -9.64 -11.54
CA THR A 49 6.78 -9.56 -10.09
C THR A 49 7.56 -8.38 -9.50
N SER A 50 8.82 -8.17 -9.90
CA SER A 50 9.63 -7.03 -9.46
C SER A 50 9.01 -5.69 -9.87
N VAL A 51 8.55 -5.55 -11.12
CA VAL A 51 7.82 -4.35 -11.58
C VAL A 51 6.59 -4.13 -10.74
N SER A 52 5.77 -5.16 -10.55
CA SER A 52 4.51 -5.08 -9.83
C SER A 52 4.72 -4.71 -8.34
N MET A 53 5.76 -5.25 -7.68
CA MET A 53 6.09 -4.94 -6.30
C MET A 53 6.62 -3.51 -6.13
N VAL A 54 7.53 -3.07 -7.00
CA VAL A 54 8.13 -1.73 -6.94
C VAL A 54 7.13 -0.64 -7.37
N CYS A 55 6.25 -0.94 -8.34
CA CYS A 55 5.17 -0.03 -8.74
C CYS A 55 3.92 -0.17 -7.86
N VAL A 56 3.94 -1.09 -6.88
CA VAL A 56 2.82 -1.31 -5.94
C VAL A 56 1.52 -1.60 -6.70
N THR A 57 1.58 -2.52 -7.67
CA THR A 57 0.45 -2.81 -8.56
C THR A 57 -0.41 -3.98 -8.05
N GLY A 58 0.21 -4.99 -7.43
CA GLY A 58 -0.48 -6.16 -6.85
C GLY A 58 -0.83 -7.26 -7.86
N LEU A 59 -0.30 -7.20 -9.08
CA LEU A 59 -0.48 -8.23 -10.09
C LEU A 59 0.69 -9.22 -10.08
N PHE A 60 0.41 -10.48 -10.29
CA PHE A 60 1.41 -11.54 -10.35
C PHE A 60 1.04 -12.58 -11.40
N THR A 61 2.05 -13.16 -12.04
CA THR A 61 1.91 -14.29 -12.95
C THR A 61 1.98 -15.62 -12.20
N GLN A 62 2.78 -15.64 -11.12
CA GLN A 62 2.96 -16.78 -10.23
C GLN A 62 2.78 -16.33 -8.78
N SER A 63 2.15 -17.17 -7.95
CA SER A 63 1.97 -16.89 -6.52
C SER A 63 3.32 -16.77 -5.80
N VAL A 64 3.43 -15.79 -4.90
CA VAL A 64 4.64 -15.58 -4.09
C VAL A 64 4.96 -16.81 -3.23
N ALA A 65 3.93 -17.47 -2.68
CA ALA A 65 4.09 -18.66 -1.84
C ALA A 65 4.65 -19.87 -2.61
N ASP A 66 4.26 -20.01 -3.87
CA ASP A 66 4.64 -21.17 -4.70
C ASP A 66 5.96 -20.93 -5.44
N THR A 67 6.42 -19.68 -5.53
CA THR A 67 7.62 -19.30 -6.28
C THR A 67 8.82 -19.06 -5.37
N TYR A 68 8.64 -18.39 -4.23
CA TYR A 68 9.73 -17.87 -3.43
C TYR A 68 9.78 -18.49 -2.03
N ASN A 69 10.99 -18.92 -1.64
CA ASN A 69 11.26 -19.35 -0.27
C ASN A 69 11.36 -18.14 0.70
N VAL A 70 11.74 -18.37 1.95
CA VAL A 70 11.86 -17.31 2.98
C VAL A 70 12.74 -16.14 2.51
N TRP A 71 13.88 -16.41 1.88
CA TRP A 71 14.79 -15.38 1.38
C TRP A 71 14.19 -14.57 0.23
N GLY A 72 13.52 -15.25 -0.71
CA GLY A 72 12.81 -14.60 -1.79
C GLY A 72 11.66 -13.73 -1.28
N GLN A 73 10.90 -14.20 -0.27
CA GLN A 73 9.84 -13.41 0.36
C GLN A 73 10.40 -12.18 1.09
N ILE A 74 11.59 -12.25 1.69
CA ILE A 74 12.26 -11.07 2.29
C ILE A 74 12.61 -10.06 1.19
N ILE A 75 13.14 -10.51 0.05
CA ILE A 75 13.40 -9.62 -1.10
C ILE A 75 12.09 -8.98 -1.58
N CYS A 76 11.01 -9.74 -1.70
CA CYS A 76 9.69 -9.23 -2.06
C CYS A 76 9.23 -8.12 -1.09
N MET A 77 9.33 -8.34 0.22
CA MET A 77 9.00 -7.32 1.23
C MET A 77 9.81 -6.04 1.07
N LEU A 78 11.12 -6.16 0.79
CA LEU A 78 11.99 -5.00 0.56
C LEU A 78 11.61 -4.24 -0.71
N LEU A 79 11.27 -4.94 -1.80
CA LEU A 79 10.81 -4.31 -3.05
C LEU A 79 9.48 -3.55 -2.83
N ILE A 80 8.52 -4.17 -2.14
CA ILE A 80 7.25 -3.54 -1.77
C ILE A 80 7.49 -2.30 -0.90
N GLN A 81 8.37 -2.40 0.09
CA GLN A 81 8.68 -1.30 1.00
C GLN A 81 9.32 -0.10 0.26
N ILE A 82 10.28 -0.38 -0.63
CA ILE A 82 10.92 0.64 -1.46
C ILE A 82 9.90 1.29 -2.41
N GLY A 83 9.02 0.50 -3.01
CA GLY A 83 7.95 0.97 -3.88
C GLY A 83 6.96 1.85 -3.14
N GLY A 84 6.39 1.35 -2.05
CA GLY A 84 5.34 2.02 -1.28
C GLY A 84 5.78 3.32 -0.60
N LEU A 85 6.99 3.36 -0.03
CA LEU A 85 7.53 4.59 0.55
C LEU A 85 8.18 5.52 -0.48
N GLY A 86 8.44 5.02 -1.69
CA GLY A 86 9.17 5.71 -2.73
C GLY A 86 10.69 5.73 -2.48
N LEU A 87 11.44 5.31 -3.47
CA LEU A 87 12.91 5.22 -3.39
C LEU A 87 13.57 6.54 -2.96
N ILE A 88 12.99 7.67 -3.35
CA ILE A 88 13.53 8.99 -3.03
C ILE A 88 13.45 9.29 -1.54
N SER A 89 12.44 8.76 -0.84
CA SER A 89 12.36 8.87 0.63
C SER A 89 13.53 8.13 1.30
N PHE A 90 13.92 6.96 0.80
CA PHE A 90 15.10 6.22 1.30
C PHE A 90 16.41 6.97 1.04
N ILE A 91 16.58 7.50 -0.17
CA ILE A 91 17.75 8.33 -0.49
C ILE A 91 17.79 9.56 0.42
N GLY A 92 16.66 10.23 0.61
CA GLY A 92 16.54 11.37 1.52
C GLY A 92 16.93 11.02 2.95
N LEU A 93 16.53 9.85 3.46
CA LEU A 93 16.89 9.38 4.80
C LEU A 93 18.40 9.16 4.95
N ILE A 94 19.05 8.57 3.95
CA ILE A 94 20.52 8.38 3.95
C ILE A 94 21.24 9.72 4.04
N TYR A 95 20.82 10.71 3.23
CA TYR A 95 21.39 12.06 3.29
C TYR A 95 21.19 12.73 4.65
N VAL A 96 20.00 12.58 5.22
CA VAL A 96 19.69 13.11 6.56
C VAL A 96 20.58 12.47 7.63
N ARG A 97 20.82 11.15 7.55
CA ARG A 97 21.63 10.42 8.52
C ARG A 97 23.14 10.74 8.39
N SER A 98 23.63 10.99 7.18
CA SER A 98 25.04 11.34 6.93
C SER A 98 25.37 12.79 7.27
N ASN A 99 24.47 13.57 7.82
CA ASN A 99 24.61 15.01 8.10
C ASN A 99 25.02 15.87 6.89
N GLN A 100 24.87 15.34 5.67
CA GLN A 100 25.15 16.07 4.45
C GLN A 100 23.98 17.01 4.12
N LYS A 101 24.29 18.22 3.63
CA LYS A 101 23.29 19.14 3.12
C LYS A 101 22.74 18.59 1.81
N LEU A 102 21.43 18.40 1.74
CA LEU A 102 20.77 18.06 0.48
C LEU A 102 21.06 19.16 -0.55
N SER A 103 21.60 18.76 -1.70
CA SER A 103 21.73 19.67 -2.84
C SER A 103 20.37 20.21 -3.22
N PHE A 104 20.29 21.45 -3.72
CA PHE A 104 19.04 22.08 -4.16
C PHE A 104 18.23 21.18 -5.11
N SER A 105 18.91 20.53 -6.05
CA SER A 105 18.33 19.58 -6.99
C SER A 105 17.73 18.31 -6.34
N ASN A 106 18.34 17.78 -5.29
CA ASN A 106 17.81 16.62 -4.55
C ASN A 106 16.63 17.01 -3.66
N ARG A 107 16.63 18.24 -3.18
CA ARG A 107 15.54 18.82 -2.39
C ARG A 107 14.28 18.98 -3.23
N THR A 108 14.39 19.51 -4.46
CA THR A 108 13.27 19.66 -5.40
C THR A 108 12.69 18.30 -5.78
N THR A 109 13.55 17.31 -6.06
CA THR A 109 13.09 15.93 -6.39
C THR A 109 12.35 15.28 -5.22
N LEU A 110 12.80 15.50 -3.98
CA LEU A 110 12.11 15.04 -2.77
C LEU A 110 10.74 15.73 -2.58
N GLN A 111 10.68 17.03 -2.80
CA GLN A 111 9.44 17.80 -2.69
C GLN A 111 8.39 17.33 -3.70
N GLU A 112 8.79 17.11 -4.96
CA GLU A 112 7.91 16.58 -5.99
C GLU A 112 7.41 15.16 -5.66
N SER A 113 8.30 14.27 -5.22
CA SER A 113 7.91 12.89 -4.88
C SER A 113 6.98 12.80 -3.67
N LEU A 114 7.11 13.71 -2.72
CA LEU A 114 6.31 13.74 -1.49
C LEU A 114 5.10 14.68 -1.58
N SER A 115 4.89 15.32 -2.74
CA SER A 115 3.80 16.28 -2.97
C SER A 115 3.72 17.37 -1.89
N ARG A 116 4.88 17.99 -1.58
CA ARG A 116 5.00 18.99 -0.50
C ARG A 116 5.75 20.24 -0.90
N ASP A 117 5.16 21.40 -0.64
CA ASP A 117 5.72 22.73 -0.96
C ASP A 117 6.63 23.34 0.15
N GLU A 118 6.44 22.92 1.40
CA GLU A 118 7.15 23.53 2.55
C GLU A 118 8.53 22.90 2.83
N THR A 119 9.55 23.75 2.97
CA THR A 119 10.97 23.36 3.08
C THR A 119 11.52 23.24 4.50
N ASN A 120 10.84 23.76 5.50
CA ASN A 120 11.45 24.03 6.83
C ASN A 120 11.69 22.81 7.73
N SER A 121 11.27 21.61 7.35
CA SER A 121 11.46 20.41 8.18
C SER A 121 11.47 19.09 7.38
N ILE A 122 12.13 19.08 6.21
CA ILE A 122 12.24 17.85 5.40
C ILE A 122 12.85 16.69 6.21
N ARG A 123 13.86 16.98 7.04
CA ARG A 123 14.50 15.98 7.92
C ARG A 123 13.49 15.34 8.86
N ASP A 124 12.73 16.15 9.58
CA ASP A 124 11.76 15.67 10.58
C ASP A 124 10.59 14.95 9.92
N PHE A 125 10.22 15.41 8.74
CA PHE A 125 9.19 14.79 7.94
C PHE A 125 9.62 13.39 7.47
N LEU A 126 10.80 13.23 6.85
CA LEU A 126 11.33 11.93 6.44
C LEU A 126 11.48 10.97 7.63
N ARG A 127 12.08 11.45 8.73
CA ARG A 127 12.19 10.64 9.95
C ARG A 127 10.81 10.18 10.45
N SER A 128 9.81 11.06 10.38
CA SER A 128 8.46 10.74 10.78
C SER A 128 7.80 9.72 9.85
N ILE A 129 8.01 9.81 8.54
CA ILE A 129 7.51 8.81 7.57
C ILE A 129 7.98 7.41 8.00
N PHE A 130 9.29 7.21 8.13
CA PHE A 130 9.84 5.90 8.46
C PHE A 130 9.39 5.40 9.84
N LEU A 131 9.42 6.28 10.85
CA LEU A 131 9.03 5.90 12.20
C LEU A 131 7.54 5.52 12.26
N ILE A 132 6.66 6.29 11.65
CA ILE A 132 5.22 6.00 11.62
C ILE A 132 4.96 4.72 10.83
N THR A 133 5.56 4.56 9.65
CA THR A 133 5.40 3.36 8.83
C THR A 133 5.80 2.10 9.58
N PHE A 134 7.04 2.01 10.05
CA PHE A 134 7.51 0.82 10.75
C PHE A 134 6.76 0.55 12.06
N SER A 135 6.31 1.59 12.77
CA SER A 135 5.49 1.40 13.98
C SER A 135 4.11 0.81 13.66
N ILE A 136 3.46 1.29 12.60
CA ILE A 136 2.14 0.80 12.17
C ILE A 136 2.26 -0.62 11.61
N GLU A 137 3.27 -0.88 10.77
CA GLU A 137 3.53 -2.21 10.21
C GLU A 137 3.87 -3.23 11.31
N ALA A 138 4.70 -2.86 12.28
CA ALA A 138 5.03 -3.72 13.42
C ALA A 138 3.79 -4.05 14.28
N LEU A 139 2.95 -3.04 14.54
CA LEU A 139 1.69 -3.24 15.26
C LEU A 139 0.74 -4.15 14.47
N GLY A 140 0.59 -3.93 13.18
CA GLY A 140 -0.22 -4.77 12.30
C GLY A 140 0.29 -6.22 12.25
N ALA A 141 1.60 -6.42 12.08
CA ALA A 141 2.22 -7.73 12.10
C ALA A 141 2.03 -8.42 13.45
N PHE A 142 2.16 -7.70 14.56
CA PHE A 142 1.90 -8.22 15.90
C PHE A 142 0.45 -8.68 16.04
N ILE A 143 -0.54 -7.90 15.63
CA ILE A 143 -1.95 -8.30 15.68
C ILE A 143 -2.22 -9.52 14.78
N LEU A 144 -1.69 -9.55 13.56
CA LEU A 144 -1.85 -10.67 12.63
C LEU A 144 -1.17 -11.94 13.14
N SER A 145 -0.09 -11.83 13.93
CA SER A 145 0.61 -12.98 14.49
C SER A 145 -0.27 -13.80 15.43
N PHE A 146 -1.24 -13.22 16.13
CA PHE A 146 -2.21 -13.95 16.95
C PHE A 146 -3.07 -14.92 16.14
N ARG A 147 -3.21 -14.68 14.84
CA ARG A 147 -3.96 -15.57 13.94
C ARG A 147 -3.06 -16.53 13.19
N PHE A 148 -1.97 -16.04 12.61
CA PHE A 148 -1.13 -16.86 11.73
C PHE A 148 -0.11 -17.73 12.47
N VAL A 149 0.39 -17.33 13.64
CA VAL A 149 1.33 -18.17 14.40
C VAL A 149 0.68 -19.47 14.88
N PRO A 150 -0.54 -19.48 15.48
CA PRO A 150 -1.20 -20.72 15.84
C PRO A 150 -1.54 -21.63 14.65
N LEU A 151 -1.78 -21.05 13.47
CA LEU A 151 -2.17 -21.82 12.27
C LEU A 151 -0.98 -22.39 11.48
N LEU A 152 0.11 -21.63 11.37
CA LEU A 152 1.24 -21.93 10.47
C LEU A 152 2.54 -22.25 11.22
N GLY A 153 2.52 -22.16 12.57
CA GLY A 153 3.71 -22.25 13.39
C GLY A 153 4.49 -20.95 13.48
N TRP A 154 5.44 -20.88 14.41
CA TRP A 154 6.17 -19.65 14.74
C TRP A 154 6.90 -19.03 13.52
N GLY A 155 7.70 -19.81 12.81
CA GLY A 155 8.51 -19.28 11.69
C GLY A 155 7.66 -18.75 10.53
N LYS A 156 6.82 -19.63 9.97
CA LYS A 156 5.99 -19.29 8.82
C LYS A 156 4.89 -18.29 9.19
N GLY A 157 4.27 -18.44 10.37
CA GLY A 157 3.21 -17.56 10.83
C GLY A 157 3.70 -16.13 11.06
N LEU A 158 4.88 -15.95 11.67
CA LEU A 158 5.48 -14.63 11.86
C LEU A 158 5.87 -13.98 10.53
N LEU A 159 6.50 -14.74 9.62
CA LEU A 159 6.86 -14.27 8.27
C LEU A 159 5.61 -13.80 7.51
N THR A 160 4.53 -14.60 7.52
CA THR A 160 3.26 -14.24 6.88
C THR A 160 2.66 -12.98 7.49
N SER A 161 2.68 -12.84 8.81
CA SER A 161 2.16 -11.67 9.51
C SER A 161 2.91 -10.38 9.12
N ILE A 162 4.24 -10.45 9.05
CA ILE A 162 5.09 -9.32 8.63
C ILE A 162 4.86 -9.01 7.15
N PHE A 163 4.83 -10.03 6.29
CA PHE A 163 4.61 -9.88 4.85
C PHE A 163 3.28 -9.17 4.57
N LEU A 164 2.19 -9.66 5.17
CA LEU A 164 0.86 -9.07 5.00
C LEU A 164 0.77 -7.65 5.56
N ALA A 165 1.44 -7.37 6.69
CA ALA A 165 1.43 -6.02 7.27
C ALA A 165 2.13 -5.00 6.36
N ILE A 166 3.30 -5.33 5.82
CA ILE A 166 4.05 -4.50 4.86
C ILE A 166 3.23 -4.31 3.58
N SER A 167 2.75 -5.41 3.00
CA SER A 167 1.98 -5.39 1.76
C SER A 167 0.69 -4.58 1.90
N ALA A 168 -0.01 -4.70 3.03
CA ALA A 168 -1.25 -3.97 3.30
C ALA A 168 -1.00 -2.48 3.51
N PHE A 169 0.00 -2.09 4.31
CA PHE A 169 0.32 -0.68 4.54
C PHE A 169 0.83 0.00 3.27
N CYS A 170 1.65 -0.69 2.49
CA CYS A 170 2.12 -0.19 1.20
C CYS A 170 1.06 -0.22 0.10
N ASN A 171 -0.15 -0.79 0.34
CA ASN A 171 -1.20 -1.01 -0.67
C ASN A 171 -0.70 -1.85 -1.87
N ALA A 172 0.14 -2.85 -1.61
CA ALA A 172 0.80 -3.63 -2.67
C ALA A 172 -0.01 -4.83 -3.14
N GLY A 173 -0.91 -5.38 -2.29
CA GLY A 173 -1.82 -6.47 -2.67
C GLY A 173 -1.19 -7.84 -2.82
N PHE A 174 0.06 -7.99 -2.42
CA PHE A 174 0.72 -9.29 -2.40
C PHE A 174 0.50 -9.99 -1.08
N ASP A 175 0.35 -11.30 -1.14
CA ASP A 175 0.35 -12.20 0.01
C ASP A 175 1.22 -13.44 -0.25
N ASN A 176 1.51 -14.17 0.79
CA ASN A 176 2.23 -15.45 0.74
C ASN A 176 1.36 -16.62 1.21
N LEU A 177 0.04 -16.52 0.98
CA LEU A 177 -0.95 -17.55 1.35
C LEU A 177 -1.28 -18.51 0.20
N GLY A 178 -0.84 -18.21 -1.02
CA GLY A 178 -1.07 -19.00 -2.22
C GLY A 178 -1.90 -18.28 -3.28
N SER A 179 -2.43 -19.03 -4.23
CA SER A 179 -3.15 -18.47 -5.38
C SER A 179 -4.54 -17.89 -5.06
N THR A 180 -5.08 -18.19 -3.87
CA THR A 180 -6.44 -17.79 -3.47
C THR A 180 -6.51 -16.53 -2.61
N SER A 181 -5.38 -15.88 -2.37
CA SER A 181 -5.27 -14.69 -1.53
C SER A 181 -5.97 -14.88 -0.16
N LEU A 182 -6.79 -13.93 0.28
CA LEU A 182 -7.49 -13.96 1.56
C LEU A 182 -8.86 -14.67 1.52
N LEU A 183 -9.20 -15.41 0.45
CA LEU A 183 -10.51 -16.08 0.33
C LEU A 183 -10.78 -17.03 1.51
N ALA A 184 -9.78 -17.77 1.98
CA ALA A 184 -9.89 -18.67 3.12
C ALA A 184 -10.19 -17.92 4.45
N TYR A 185 -9.83 -16.63 4.52
CA TYR A 185 -9.98 -15.78 5.71
C TYR A 185 -11.10 -14.73 5.56
N LYS A 186 -11.99 -14.86 4.56
CA LYS A 186 -13.04 -13.88 4.25
C LYS A 186 -13.96 -13.52 5.44
N THR A 187 -14.15 -14.45 6.38
CA THR A 187 -15.01 -14.25 7.56
C THR A 187 -14.24 -13.99 8.85
N ASP A 188 -12.91 -13.98 8.78
CA ASP A 188 -12.05 -13.73 9.93
C ASP A 188 -11.96 -12.23 10.22
N ALA A 189 -12.61 -11.77 11.29
CA ALA A 189 -12.68 -10.36 11.63
C ALA A 189 -11.31 -9.76 11.98
N LEU A 190 -10.44 -10.52 12.69
CA LEU A 190 -9.11 -10.05 13.08
C LEU A 190 -8.27 -9.76 11.83
N VAL A 191 -8.21 -10.72 10.90
CA VAL A 191 -7.42 -10.58 9.67
C VAL A 191 -7.95 -9.42 8.83
N ASN A 192 -9.28 -9.43 8.54
CA ASN A 192 -9.88 -8.42 7.65
C ASN A 192 -9.79 -7.00 8.22
N LEU A 193 -10.09 -6.79 9.49
CA LEU A 193 -10.06 -5.46 10.09
C LEU A 193 -8.63 -4.93 10.24
N THR A 194 -7.67 -5.80 10.56
CA THR A 194 -6.25 -5.38 10.66
C THR A 194 -5.70 -4.99 9.29
N ILE A 195 -5.91 -5.81 8.26
CA ILE A 195 -5.46 -5.50 6.91
C ILE A 195 -6.18 -4.25 6.38
N ALA A 196 -7.49 -4.13 6.59
CA ALA A 196 -8.23 -2.93 6.20
C ALA A 196 -7.71 -1.66 6.89
N ALA A 197 -7.42 -1.73 8.18
CA ALA A 197 -6.84 -0.61 8.91
C ALA A 197 -5.47 -0.21 8.34
N LEU A 198 -4.59 -1.17 8.04
CA LEU A 198 -3.27 -0.92 7.43
C LEU A 198 -3.40 -0.26 6.06
N ILE A 199 -4.29 -0.75 5.19
CA ILE A 199 -4.59 -0.18 3.87
C ILE A 199 -5.06 1.27 4.00
N ILE A 200 -6.02 1.53 4.89
CA ILE A 200 -6.54 2.88 5.12
C ILE A 200 -5.41 3.79 5.61
N MET A 201 -4.64 3.36 6.60
CA MET A 201 -3.56 4.15 7.19
C MET A 201 -2.46 4.48 6.16
N GLY A 202 -2.06 3.55 5.31
CA GLY A 202 -1.12 3.79 4.21
C GLY A 202 -1.67 4.78 3.18
N GLY A 203 -2.96 4.65 2.83
CA GLY A 203 -3.64 5.50 1.84
C GLY A 203 -3.99 6.92 2.29
N LEU A 204 -3.93 7.24 3.59
CA LEU A 204 -4.23 8.60 4.11
C LEU A 204 -3.19 9.66 3.71
N GLY A 205 -1.97 9.24 3.38
CA GLY A 205 -0.88 10.15 3.03
C GLY A 205 -0.06 10.63 4.24
N PHE A 206 1.26 10.73 4.03
CA PHE A 206 2.21 11.08 5.10
C PHE A 206 2.05 12.50 5.62
N SER A 207 1.52 13.44 4.80
CA SER A 207 1.20 14.81 5.21
C SER A 207 0.11 14.85 6.29
N VAL A 208 -0.90 13.97 6.20
CA VAL A 208 -1.95 13.82 7.21
C VAL A 208 -1.37 13.29 8.53
N TRP A 209 -0.54 12.25 8.47
CA TRP A 209 0.14 11.71 9.64
C TRP A 209 1.05 12.72 10.33
N PHE A 210 1.78 13.53 9.56
CA PHE A 210 2.62 14.58 10.11
C PHE A 210 1.79 15.68 10.81
N ASP A 211 0.65 16.08 10.23
CA ASP A 211 -0.26 17.06 10.83
C ASP A 211 -0.88 16.53 12.14
N LEU A 212 -1.33 15.27 12.15
CA LEU A 212 -1.85 14.61 13.35
C LEU A 212 -0.79 14.53 14.46
N LYS A 213 0.45 14.09 14.12
CA LYS A 213 1.55 14.04 15.09
C LYS A 213 1.87 15.39 15.68
N THR A 214 1.96 16.43 14.84
CA THR A 214 2.27 17.79 15.29
C THR A 214 1.16 18.34 16.18
N ASN A 215 -0.10 17.98 15.91
CA ASN A 215 -1.24 18.40 16.72
C ASN A 215 -1.24 17.74 18.12
N ILE A 216 -0.84 16.47 18.20
CA ILE A 216 -0.72 15.74 19.49
C ILE A 216 0.43 16.30 20.36
N GLN A 217 1.55 16.69 19.74
CA GLN A 217 2.73 17.19 20.46
C GLN A 217 2.58 18.61 21.02
N THR A 218 1.56 19.35 20.65
CA THR A 218 1.37 20.75 21.09
C THR A 218 0.64 20.79 22.43
N ASN A 219 1.28 20.34 23.51
CA ASN A 219 0.87 20.40 24.93
C ASN A 219 -0.43 21.21 25.21
N GLY A 220 -1.58 20.57 25.11
CA GLY A 220 -2.86 21.12 25.57
C GLY A 220 -3.51 22.24 24.73
N ARG A 221 -2.81 22.90 23.83
CA ARG A 221 -3.42 23.81 22.84
C ARG A 221 -3.87 23.01 21.63
N LYS A 222 -5.16 22.68 21.54
CA LYS A 222 -5.77 22.03 20.36
C LYS A 222 -5.54 22.91 19.12
N ARG A 223 -4.48 22.63 18.38
CA ARG A 223 -4.28 23.25 17.07
C ARG A 223 -5.34 22.69 16.13
N LYS A 224 -6.05 23.53 15.39
CA LYS A 224 -7.03 23.07 14.41
C LYS A 224 -6.28 22.28 13.31
N LEU A 225 -6.77 21.08 12.99
CA LEU A 225 -6.26 20.29 11.86
C LEU A 225 -6.28 21.15 10.59
N ARG A 226 -5.26 20.99 9.75
CA ARG A 226 -5.19 21.67 8.45
C ARG A 226 -6.40 21.30 7.60
N PHE A 227 -6.83 22.20 6.73
CA PHE A 227 -7.96 21.97 5.83
C PHE A 227 -7.78 20.72 5.00
N HIS A 228 -6.57 20.51 4.43
CA HIS A 228 -6.21 19.31 3.69
C HIS A 228 -6.48 18.02 4.49
N THR A 229 -6.03 17.95 5.74
CA THR A 229 -6.23 16.77 6.62
C THR A 229 -7.72 16.48 6.83
N LYS A 230 -8.52 17.52 7.13
CA LYS A 230 -9.97 17.35 7.31
C LYS A 230 -10.64 16.87 6.04
N LEU A 231 -10.27 17.41 4.89
CA LEU A 231 -10.80 17.05 3.60
C LEU A 231 -10.51 15.60 3.26
N VAL A 232 -9.25 15.17 3.43
CA VAL A 232 -8.83 13.77 3.17
C VAL A 232 -9.58 12.80 4.07
N LEU A 233 -9.69 13.09 5.36
CA LEU A 233 -10.41 12.22 6.30
C LEU A 233 -11.90 12.12 5.96
N ALA A 234 -12.55 13.24 5.67
CA ALA A 234 -13.97 13.28 5.31
C ALA A 234 -14.25 12.50 4.01
N LEU A 235 -13.47 12.77 2.95
CA LEU A 235 -13.64 12.08 1.67
C LEU A 235 -13.33 10.59 1.78
N THR A 236 -12.30 10.21 2.55
CA THR A 236 -12.01 8.80 2.81
C THR A 236 -13.20 8.12 3.49
N ALA A 237 -13.77 8.72 4.52
CA ALA A 237 -14.94 8.18 5.21
C ALA A 237 -16.15 8.04 4.28
N ILE A 238 -16.44 9.07 3.47
CA ILE A 238 -17.55 9.06 2.51
C ILE A 238 -17.39 7.90 1.51
N ILE A 239 -16.20 7.74 0.90
CA ILE A 239 -15.93 6.67 -0.08
C ILE A 239 -16.05 5.30 0.56
N LEU A 240 -15.52 5.11 1.77
CA LEU A 240 -15.60 3.83 2.48
C LEU A 240 -17.04 3.47 2.85
N ILE A 241 -17.81 4.41 3.37
CA ILE A 241 -19.22 4.17 3.75
C ILE A 241 -20.06 3.90 2.51
N SER A 242 -20.02 4.79 1.51
CA SER A 242 -20.82 4.66 0.30
C SER A 242 -20.46 3.38 -0.49
N GLY A 243 -19.17 3.10 -0.66
CA GLY A 243 -18.71 1.89 -1.34
C GLY A 243 -19.10 0.61 -0.62
N SER A 244 -19.01 0.58 0.73
CA SER A 244 -19.42 -0.59 1.52
C SER A 244 -20.92 -0.83 1.43
N CYS A 245 -21.74 0.22 1.47
CA CYS A 245 -23.18 0.12 1.30
C CYS A 245 -23.52 -0.38 -0.11
N LEU A 246 -22.88 0.15 -1.15
CA LEU A 246 -23.14 -0.27 -2.53
C LEU A 246 -22.70 -1.72 -2.76
N THR A 247 -21.52 -2.13 -2.31
CA THR A 247 -21.05 -3.51 -2.39
C THR A 247 -22.00 -4.46 -1.64
N PHE A 248 -22.43 -4.07 -0.44
CA PHE A 248 -23.39 -4.84 0.34
C PHE A 248 -24.73 -5.02 -0.40
N LEU A 249 -25.29 -3.95 -0.95
CA LEU A 249 -26.58 -4.00 -1.68
C LEU A 249 -26.47 -4.83 -2.96
N THR A 250 -25.41 -4.68 -3.74
CA THR A 250 -25.26 -5.38 -5.01
C THR A 250 -25.00 -6.87 -4.84
N GLU A 251 -24.24 -7.26 -3.80
CA GLU A 251 -23.87 -8.66 -3.56
C GLU A 251 -24.76 -9.36 -2.50
N TYR A 252 -25.71 -8.66 -1.87
CA TYR A 252 -26.50 -9.17 -0.73
C TYR A 252 -27.11 -10.55 -0.98
N GLN A 253 -27.68 -10.77 -2.18
CA GLN A 253 -28.34 -12.02 -2.58
C GLN A 253 -27.44 -12.95 -3.40
N ASN A 254 -26.20 -12.54 -3.71
CA ASN A 254 -25.30 -13.37 -4.50
C ASN A 254 -24.73 -14.51 -3.65
N THR A 255 -25.29 -15.70 -3.81
CA THR A 255 -24.92 -16.91 -3.04
C THR A 255 -23.52 -17.42 -3.36
N ALA A 256 -22.92 -17.00 -4.48
CA ALA A 256 -21.56 -17.36 -4.85
C ALA A 256 -20.50 -16.48 -4.13
N THR A 257 -20.87 -15.29 -3.67
CA THR A 257 -19.97 -14.38 -2.95
C THR A 257 -20.32 -14.27 -1.46
N ILE A 258 -21.24 -13.37 -1.09
CA ILE A 258 -21.60 -13.08 0.31
C ILE A 258 -23.00 -13.54 0.71
N GLY A 259 -23.86 -13.94 -0.25
CA GLY A 259 -25.28 -14.20 -0.01
C GLY A 259 -25.58 -15.22 1.07
N ARG A 260 -24.74 -16.25 1.22
CA ARG A 260 -24.89 -17.32 2.25
C ARG A 260 -24.32 -16.95 3.62
N LEU A 261 -23.65 -15.80 3.76
CA LEU A 261 -23.03 -15.40 5.00
C LEU A 261 -24.06 -14.79 5.97
N PRO A 262 -23.83 -14.87 7.29
CA PRO A 262 -24.60 -14.10 8.27
C PRO A 262 -24.46 -12.59 8.04
N PHE A 263 -25.43 -11.80 8.48
CA PHE A 263 -25.49 -10.35 8.27
C PHE A 263 -24.19 -9.62 8.63
N GLU A 264 -23.64 -9.91 9.82
CA GLU A 264 -22.38 -9.30 10.30
C GLU A 264 -21.18 -9.59 9.37
N LYS A 265 -21.12 -10.84 8.85
CA LYS A 265 -20.04 -11.25 7.94
C LYS A 265 -20.22 -10.66 6.55
N LYS A 266 -21.46 -10.45 6.10
CA LYS A 266 -21.74 -9.70 4.86
C LYS A 266 -21.22 -8.27 4.96
N LEU A 267 -21.46 -7.59 6.09
CA LEU A 267 -20.95 -6.24 6.33
C LEU A 267 -19.43 -6.21 6.35
N LEU A 268 -18.79 -7.15 7.07
CA LEU A 268 -17.34 -7.26 7.14
C LEU A 268 -16.71 -7.41 5.75
N VAL A 269 -17.21 -8.34 4.95
CA VAL A 269 -16.68 -8.59 3.60
C VAL A 269 -16.92 -7.40 2.69
N SER A 270 -18.10 -6.78 2.72
CA SER A 270 -18.42 -5.61 1.90
C SER A 270 -17.55 -4.41 2.26
N PHE A 271 -17.29 -4.20 3.55
CA PHE A 271 -16.36 -3.17 4.03
C PHE A 271 -14.94 -3.46 3.54
N PHE A 272 -14.44 -4.69 3.74
CA PHE A 272 -13.10 -5.07 3.32
C PHE A 272 -12.91 -4.92 1.81
N GLN A 273 -13.88 -5.36 1.00
CA GLN A 273 -13.82 -5.20 -0.45
C GLN A 273 -13.75 -3.75 -0.89
N THR A 274 -14.51 -2.87 -0.25
CA THR A 274 -14.43 -1.43 -0.52
C THR A 274 -13.07 -0.85 -0.15
N VAL A 275 -12.48 -1.28 0.98
CA VAL A 275 -11.15 -0.84 1.39
C VAL A 275 -10.08 -1.31 0.40
N THR A 276 -10.10 -2.58 0.00
CA THR A 276 -9.11 -3.14 -0.92
C THR A 276 -9.19 -2.55 -2.32
N MET A 277 -10.39 -2.13 -2.77
CA MET A 277 -10.58 -1.43 -4.05
C MET A 277 -9.91 -0.05 -4.11
N ARG A 278 -9.45 0.48 -3.00
CA ARG A 278 -8.59 1.68 -2.98
C ARG A 278 -7.14 1.38 -3.37
N THR A 279 -6.99 0.57 -4.42
CA THR A 279 -5.71 0.15 -5.02
C THR A 279 -4.83 -0.70 -4.10
N ALA A 280 -5.42 -1.51 -3.19
CA ALA A 280 -4.65 -2.39 -2.33
C ALA A 280 -4.48 -3.80 -2.93
N GLY A 281 -5.51 -4.39 -3.56
CA GLY A 281 -5.38 -5.63 -4.36
C GLY A 281 -5.70 -6.94 -3.63
N PHE A 282 -5.95 -6.96 -2.31
CA PHE A 282 -6.33 -8.19 -1.61
C PHE A 282 -7.76 -8.63 -1.96
N ALA A 283 -7.98 -9.94 -2.11
CA ALA A 283 -9.27 -10.51 -2.46
C ALA A 283 -9.83 -11.39 -1.33
N THR A 284 -11.07 -11.11 -0.89
CA THR A 284 -11.85 -11.97 0.02
C THR A 284 -13.11 -12.54 -0.65
N ILE A 285 -13.35 -12.18 -1.91
CA ILE A 285 -14.36 -12.79 -2.78
C ILE A 285 -13.73 -13.18 -4.11
N ASP A 286 -14.33 -14.14 -4.79
CA ASP A 286 -13.96 -14.47 -6.16
C ASP A 286 -14.65 -13.48 -7.11
N TYR A 287 -13.85 -12.65 -7.78
CA TYR A 287 -14.36 -11.63 -8.70
C TYR A 287 -15.02 -12.23 -9.94
N THR A 288 -14.70 -13.47 -10.31
CA THR A 288 -15.36 -14.16 -11.45
C THR A 288 -16.82 -14.48 -11.14
N GLN A 289 -17.17 -14.56 -9.85
CA GLN A 289 -18.51 -14.85 -9.36
C GLN A 289 -19.29 -13.59 -8.93
N ALA A 290 -18.62 -12.42 -8.93
CA ALA A 290 -19.26 -11.16 -8.57
C ALA A 290 -20.20 -10.68 -9.67
N ARG A 291 -21.27 -9.94 -9.30
CA ARG A 291 -22.22 -9.39 -10.26
C ARG A 291 -21.54 -8.34 -11.15
N PRO A 292 -21.92 -8.20 -12.44
CA PRO A 292 -21.34 -7.20 -13.35
C PRO A 292 -21.44 -5.76 -12.83
N VAL A 293 -22.54 -5.43 -12.14
CA VAL A 293 -22.74 -4.11 -11.50
C VAL A 293 -21.71 -3.88 -10.39
N THR A 294 -21.39 -4.92 -9.61
CA THR A 294 -20.35 -4.84 -8.57
C THR A 294 -18.96 -4.66 -9.18
N LEU A 295 -18.66 -5.36 -10.27
CA LEU A 295 -17.38 -5.18 -10.98
C LEU A 295 -17.21 -3.76 -11.52
N LEU A 296 -18.27 -3.20 -12.12
CA LEU A 296 -18.28 -1.80 -12.58
C LEU A 296 -18.04 -0.83 -11.41
N LEU A 297 -18.70 -1.05 -10.27
CA LEU A 297 -18.50 -0.29 -9.05
C LEU A 297 -17.04 -0.35 -8.57
N TYR A 298 -16.43 -1.54 -8.59
CA TYR A 298 -15.04 -1.73 -8.20
C TYR A 298 -14.07 -1.01 -9.14
N ILE A 299 -14.30 -1.05 -10.45
CA ILE A 299 -13.49 -0.29 -11.42
C ILE A 299 -13.54 1.23 -11.11
N ILE A 300 -14.72 1.76 -10.81
CA ILE A 300 -14.88 3.17 -10.42
C ILE A 300 -14.14 3.47 -9.12
N GLN A 301 -14.23 2.58 -8.11
CA GLN A 301 -13.53 2.75 -6.83
C GLN A 301 -12.02 2.68 -6.98
N MET A 302 -11.50 1.78 -7.83
CA MET A 302 -10.06 1.67 -8.11
C MET A 302 -9.51 2.91 -8.81
N PHE A 303 -10.32 3.59 -9.63
CA PHE A 303 -9.94 4.86 -10.23
C PHE A 303 -9.79 5.97 -9.17
N LEU A 304 -10.60 5.95 -8.10
CA LEU A 304 -10.53 6.87 -6.96
C LEU A 304 -9.56 6.33 -5.90
N GLY A 305 -8.28 6.62 -6.05
CA GLY A 305 -7.22 6.13 -5.15
C GLY A 305 -7.16 6.81 -3.78
N GLY A 306 -5.96 6.87 -3.21
CA GLY A 306 -5.71 7.48 -1.90
C GLY A 306 -5.45 8.98 -1.93
N ALA A 307 -4.96 9.49 -0.79
CA ALA A 307 -4.55 10.88 -0.67
C ALA A 307 -3.16 11.14 -1.29
N PRO A 308 -2.84 12.39 -1.65
CA PRO A 308 -1.50 12.76 -2.09
C PRO A 308 -0.43 12.42 -1.04
N GLY A 309 0.71 11.90 -1.51
CA GLY A 309 1.79 11.50 -0.62
C GLY A 309 1.48 10.29 0.26
N GLY A 310 0.49 9.46 -0.10
CA GLY A 310 0.23 8.15 0.48
C GLY A 310 0.70 7.02 -0.43
N THR A 311 0.65 5.78 0.08
CA THR A 311 1.08 4.57 -0.63
C THR A 311 0.08 4.11 -1.70
N ALA A 312 -1.20 4.49 -1.60
CA ALA A 312 -2.24 4.11 -2.55
C ALA A 312 -2.04 4.76 -3.93
N GLY A 313 -2.30 4.00 -4.99
CA GLY A 313 -2.29 4.45 -6.39
C GLY A 313 -3.51 5.28 -6.78
N GLY A 314 -3.89 5.23 -8.07
CA GLY A 314 -5.09 5.87 -8.60
C GLY A 314 -5.06 7.40 -8.64
N LEU A 315 -6.17 8.00 -9.12
CA LEU A 315 -6.37 9.43 -9.09
C LEU A 315 -6.49 9.90 -7.64
N LYS A 316 -5.64 10.85 -7.24
CA LYS A 316 -5.65 11.33 -5.85
C LYS A 316 -6.98 12.00 -5.52
N ILE A 317 -7.53 11.65 -4.36
CA ILE A 317 -8.86 12.12 -3.89
C ILE A 317 -9.03 13.64 -3.97
N THR A 318 -7.98 14.41 -3.65
CA THR A 318 -8.00 15.87 -3.74
C THR A 318 -8.01 16.36 -5.18
N THR A 319 -7.29 15.70 -6.09
CA THR A 319 -7.29 16.01 -7.52
C THR A 319 -8.68 15.78 -8.12
N PHE A 320 -9.32 14.65 -7.76
CA PHE A 320 -10.69 14.36 -8.19
C PHE A 320 -11.68 15.46 -7.77
N LEU A 321 -11.56 15.94 -6.54
CA LEU A 321 -12.44 17.02 -6.02
C LEU A 321 -12.21 18.34 -6.76
N VAL A 322 -10.95 18.67 -7.10
CA VAL A 322 -10.64 19.87 -7.91
C VAL A 322 -11.26 19.75 -9.29
N VAL A 323 -11.13 18.59 -9.97
CA VAL A 323 -11.74 18.35 -11.28
C VAL A 323 -13.27 18.50 -11.21
N LEU A 324 -13.91 17.94 -10.17
CA LEU A 324 -15.36 18.11 -9.96
C LEU A 324 -15.77 19.58 -9.72
N ALA A 325 -14.98 20.33 -8.98
CA ALA A 325 -15.22 21.74 -8.75
C ALA A 325 -15.13 22.54 -10.06
N PHE A 326 -14.12 22.27 -10.89
CA PHE A 326 -13.97 22.90 -12.20
C PHE A 326 -15.09 22.53 -13.19
N ALA A 327 -15.61 21.32 -13.14
CA ALA A 327 -16.72 20.90 -14.01
C ALA A 327 -18.07 21.55 -13.67
N ARG A 328 -18.17 22.19 -12.50
CA ARG A 328 -19.39 22.90 -12.05
C ARG A 328 -19.38 24.41 -12.31
N THR A 329 -18.23 24.98 -12.64
CA THR A 329 -18.06 26.37 -13.04
C THR A 329 -18.14 26.53 -14.54
#